data_494c27a640eef882739d91eca6ca57a3
#
_entry.id   494c27a640eef882739d91eca6ca57a3
#
_cell.length_a   1.000
_cell.length_b   1.000
_cell.length_c   1.000
_cell.angle_alpha   90.00
_cell.angle_beta   90.00
_cell.angle_gamma   90.00
#
_symmetry.space_group_name_H-M   'P 1'
#
loop_
_entity.id
_entity.type
_entity.pdbx_description
1 polymer ?
#
loop_
_entity_poly.entity_id
_entity_poly.type
_entity_poly.pdbx_seq_one_letter_code
_entity_poly.pdbx_strand_id
1 'polypeptide(L)'
;MKVSDYIIEYLASIGIQDVFYVPGGGAMHLNDSLGANPKIEAVSMIFEQGAAVAAEAYARGKDGYAACLVTSGPGATNALTGLVGAYLDSVPVIFISGQVKRDDLVENQGIRQFGIQEVNIMSMVQSYTKYAVQIQKPEDIVYEMEKAAAMAVYGRPGPVWIDVPLDIQASMIDINKCAKFQDNQIPMQYAKGESICGTGLEEEYIAKEEDISEVISLINKSKRPILYIGHGIRLDHCIEEARRLYTALGIPVVTSWNGVDLIESDHPLYAGRPGGVGHRAANMIVHKADLVISIGTRFNLLATGYNFASFLENAIHVMVDIDENEMNKKSLHPEKKVVASAKSFICKMLTHMDKVTLTENSKQKWIDECKKLQEEYPIRIKEQEAREGFVSNYNLIEEISKQMNSYDMYQFTSSGTTVDIAMKVFKVKWGQRAFLNKGLAAMGYDVPASIGSAFANKRIYETSKDKKINKLCNRAVSDRAKVVCVTGDGSIAMNMQELEVIARYQLPVKIFVSDNAGYSMIYGSQNGNFHRLTGCNKESGLTLPNMENIAKAFEIKAMSILNEENLKEKIAEVLQSDEPVVCRVNTDIQQKILPRQCNYMREDGQMASRPLYDMTPLIEGLEI
;
A
#
# COMPACT_ATOMS: atom_id res chain seq x y z
N MET A 1 -19.65 -23.02 -23.38
CA MET A 1 -18.95 -21.71 -23.25
C MET A 1 -17.46 -21.96 -23.46
N LYS A 2 -16.77 -21.05 -24.13
CA LYS A 2 -15.29 -21.14 -24.27
C LYS A 2 -14.64 -20.90 -22.89
N VAL A 3 -13.53 -21.60 -22.59
CA VAL A 3 -12.84 -21.43 -21.30
C VAL A 3 -12.44 -19.99 -21.04
N SER A 4 -11.85 -19.32 -22.04
CA SER A 4 -11.48 -17.89 -21.89
C SER A 4 -12.69 -16.97 -21.64
N ASP A 5 -13.87 -17.26 -22.23
CA ASP A 5 -15.10 -16.49 -21.95
C ASP A 5 -15.54 -16.68 -20.50
N TYR A 6 -15.46 -17.93 -19.99
CA TYR A 6 -15.78 -18.22 -18.59
C TYR A 6 -14.89 -17.46 -17.62
N ILE A 7 -13.57 -17.43 -17.87
CA ILE A 7 -12.61 -16.71 -17.02
C ILE A 7 -13.02 -15.24 -16.90
N ILE A 8 -13.25 -14.57 -18.01
CA ILE A 8 -13.59 -13.14 -18.01
C ILE A 8 -14.97 -12.88 -17.38
N GLU A 9 -15.97 -13.74 -17.67
CA GLU A 9 -17.29 -13.61 -17.05
C GLU A 9 -17.23 -13.84 -15.53
N TYR A 10 -16.39 -14.78 -15.07
CA TYR A 10 -16.17 -15.00 -13.65
C TYR A 10 -15.55 -13.79 -12.95
N LEU A 11 -14.51 -13.17 -13.55
CA LEU A 11 -13.92 -11.93 -13.02
C LEU A 11 -14.98 -10.83 -12.87
N ALA A 12 -15.83 -10.66 -13.89
CA ALA A 12 -16.95 -9.71 -13.82
C ALA A 12 -17.93 -10.04 -12.70
N SER A 13 -18.22 -11.33 -12.48
CA SER A 13 -19.18 -11.79 -11.47
C SER A 13 -18.72 -11.50 -10.03
N ILE A 14 -17.42 -11.47 -9.78
CA ILE A 14 -16.84 -11.11 -8.47
C ILE A 14 -16.49 -9.60 -8.36
N GLY A 15 -17.07 -8.76 -9.21
CA GLY A 15 -17.00 -7.31 -9.09
C GLY A 15 -15.73 -6.67 -9.66
N ILE A 16 -14.94 -7.37 -10.48
CA ILE A 16 -13.84 -6.80 -11.24
C ILE A 16 -14.42 -6.11 -12.48
N GLN A 17 -14.22 -4.80 -12.58
CA GLN A 17 -14.73 -3.97 -13.66
C GLN A 17 -13.65 -3.49 -14.62
N ASP A 18 -12.38 -3.58 -14.21
CA ASP A 18 -11.22 -3.19 -15.00
C ASP A 18 -10.17 -4.30 -14.92
N VAL A 19 -9.61 -4.69 -16.08
CA VAL A 19 -8.50 -5.64 -16.18
C VAL A 19 -7.32 -4.93 -16.83
N PHE A 20 -6.21 -4.86 -16.11
CA PHE A 20 -4.96 -4.27 -16.60
C PHE A 20 -4.17 -5.35 -17.34
N TYR A 21 -3.80 -5.09 -18.61
CA TYR A 21 -3.22 -6.13 -19.43
C TYR A 21 -2.24 -5.59 -20.48
N VAL A 22 -1.37 -6.48 -20.95
CA VAL A 22 -0.59 -6.29 -22.17
C VAL A 22 -0.90 -7.46 -23.10
N PRO A 23 -1.39 -7.22 -24.32
CA PRO A 23 -1.79 -8.29 -25.21
C PRO A 23 -0.59 -9.09 -25.74
N GLY A 24 -0.80 -10.39 -26.02
CA GLY A 24 0.23 -11.22 -26.64
C GLY A 24 -0.30 -12.55 -27.14
N GLY A 25 0.48 -13.22 -27.99
CA GLY A 25 0.07 -14.42 -28.72
C GLY A 25 -0.31 -15.61 -27.82
N GLY A 26 0.44 -15.83 -26.73
CA GLY A 26 0.13 -16.90 -25.76
C GLY A 26 -1.16 -16.68 -24.96
N ALA A 27 -1.76 -15.48 -25.01
CA ALA A 27 -3.02 -15.13 -24.37
C ALA A 27 -4.11 -14.72 -25.37
N MET A 28 -4.02 -15.10 -26.62
CA MET A 28 -4.88 -14.51 -27.68
C MET A 28 -6.37 -14.75 -27.46
N HIS A 29 -6.79 -15.91 -26.96
CA HIS A 29 -8.21 -16.19 -26.68
C HIS A 29 -8.69 -15.45 -25.40
N LEU A 30 -7.81 -15.26 -24.41
CA LEU A 30 -8.10 -14.45 -23.23
C LEU A 30 -8.29 -12.98 -23.62
N ASN A 31 -7.42 -12.45 -24.49
CA ASN A 31 -7.51 -11.07 -25.00
C ASN A 31 -8.80 -10.85 -25.81
N ASP A 32 -9.17 -11.81 -26.66
CA ASP A 32 -10.41 -11.78 -27.44
C ASP A 32 -11.65 -11.77 -26.53
N SER A 33 -11.69 -12.69 -25.55
CA SER A 33 -12.80 -12.75 -24.58
C SER A 33 -12.87 -11.49 -23.69
N LEU A 34 -11.72 -10.91 -23.32
CA LEU A 34 -11.66 -9.66 -22.55
C LEU A 34 -12.26 -8.50 -23.36
N GLY A 35 -11.87 -8.36 -24.64
CA GLY A 35 -12.38 -7.31 -25.51
C GLY A 35 -13.87 -7.48 -25.86
N ALA A 36 -14.38 -8.70 -25.84
CA ALA A 36 -15.79 -8.99 -26.13
C ALA A 36 -16.74 -8.81 -24.93
N ASN A 37 -16.24 -8.73 -23.71
CA ASN A 37 -17.07 -8.65 -22.51
C ASN A 37 -17.47 -7.21 -22.16
N PRO A 38 -18.77 -6.84 -22.26
CA PRO A 38 -19.19 -5.44 -22.03
C PRO A 38 -19.20 -5.02 -20.54
N LYS A 39 -18.97 -5.94 -19.60
CA LYS A 39 -18.97 -5.66 -18.15
C LYS A 39 -17.60 -5.26 -17.62
N ILE A 40 -16.55 -5.48 -18.42
CA ILE A 40 -15.16 -5.21 -18.04
C ILE A 40 -14.53 -4.24 -19.02
N GLU A 41 -13.88 -3.21 -18.51
CA GLU A 41 -13.01 -2.34 -19.30
C GLU A 41 -11.62 -2.97 -19.41
N ALA A 42 -11.18 -3.21 -20.63
CA ALA A 42 -9.85 -3.72 -20.92
C ALA A 42 -8.85 -2.57 -20.95
N VAL A 43 -8.08 -2.40 -19.88
CA VAL A 43 -7.09 -1.31 -19.72
C VAL A 43 -5.75 -1.77 -20.27
N SER A 44 -5.47 -1.44 -21.54
CA SER A 44 -4.20 -1.77 -22.18
C SER A 44 -3.07 -0.90 -21.64
N MET A 45 -2.07 -1.54 -21.04
CA MET A 45 -0.84 -0.94 -20.53
C MET A 45 0.28 -1.09 -21.57
N ILE A 46 1.38 -0.38 -21.38
CA ILE A 46 2.54 -0.42 -22.28
C ILE A 46 3.52 -1.52 -21.87
N PHE A 47 3.60 -1.82 -20.57
CA PHE A 47 4.53 -2.79 -20.02
C PHE A 47 3.88 -3.62 -18.91
N GLU A 48 4.20 -4.91 -18.83
CA GLU A 48 3.52 -5.85 -17.92
C GLU A 48 3.80 -5.54 -16.45
N GLN A 49 4.97 -5.01 -16.11
CA GLN A 49 5.23 -4.51 -14.76
C GLN A 49 4.26 -3.37 -14.42
N GLY A 50 4.01 -2.46 -15.37
CA GLY A 50 3.02 -1.40 -15.24
C GLY A 50 1.61 -1.96 -15.04
N ALA A 51 1.22 -2.98 -15.81
CA ALA A 51 -0.08 -3.64 -15.66
C ALA A 51 -0.26 -4.27 -14.27
N ALA A 52 0.75 -5.00 -13.81
CA ALA A 52 0.75 -5.66 -12.50
C ALA A 52 0.68 -4.65 -11.34
N VAL A 53 1.43 -3.55 -11.42
CA VAL A 53 1.40 -2.46 -10.41
C VAL A 53 0.07 -1.70 -10.46
N ALA A 54 -0.47 -1.41 -11.64
CA ALA A 54 -1.77 -0.76 -11.77
C ALA A 54 -2.90 -1.60 -11.18
N ALA A 55 -2.89 -2.93 -11.41
CA ALA A 55 -3.84 -3.86 -10.79
C ALA A 55 -3.72 -3.85 -9.27
N GLU A 56 -2.50 -3.88 -8.71
CA GLU A 56 -2.26 -3.82 -7.27
C GLU A 56 -2.81 -2.52 -6.67
N ALA A 57 -2.51 -1.37 -7.28
CA ALA A 57 -2.98 -0.07 -6.81
C ALA A 57 -4.51 0.08 -6.95
N TYR A 58 -5.10 -0.48 -8.00
CA TYR A 58 -6.55 -0.52 -8.18
C TYR A 58 -7.24 -1.31 -7.07
N ALA A 59 -6.72 -2.51 -6.72
CA ALA A 59 -7.22 -3.31 -5.60
C ALA A 59 -7.19 -2.53 -4.29
N ARG A 60 -6.07 -1.86 -3.99
CA ARG A 60 -5.94 -0.99 -2.79
C ARG A 60 -6.87 0.21 -2.84
N GLY A 61 -7.02 0.81 -4.01
CA GLY A 61 -7.85 2.00 -4.21
C GLY A 61 -9.30 1.73 -3.93
N LYS A 62 -9.84 0.58 -4.31
CA LYS A 62 -11.26 0.23 -4.11
C LYS A 62 -11.52 -0.73 -2.94
N ASP A 63 -10.45 -1.14 -2.22
CA ASP A 63 -10.52 -2.16 -1.16
C ASP A 63 -11.23 -3.44 -1.63
N GLY A 64 -10.76 -4.00 -2.76
CA GLY A 64 -11.38 -5.15 -3.41
C GLY A 64 -10.42 -5.92 -4.30
N TYR A 65 -10.96 -6.82 -5.13
CA TYR A 65 -10.18 -7.56 -6.12
C TYR A 65 -9.68 -6.68 -7.25
N ALA A 66 -8.54 -7.10 -7.83
CA ALA A 66 -8.08 -6.67 -9.15
C ALA A 66 -7.66 -7.88 -9.99
N ALA A 67 -7.54 -7.68 -11.31
CA ALA A 67 -6.96 -8.68 -12.20
C ALA A 67 -5.88 -8.05 -13.09
N CYS A 68 -4.82 -8.82 -13.31
CA CYS A 68 -3.77 -8.54 -14.28
C CYS A 68 -3.68 -9.71 -15.25
N LEU A 69 -3.75 -9.42 -16.57
CA LEU A 69 -3.67 -10.42 -17.61
C LEU A 69 -2.43 -10.18 -18.48
N VAL A 70 -1.61 -11.23 -18.62
CA VAL A 70 -0.36 -11.17 -19.38
C VAL A 70 -0.21 -12.39 -20.31
N THR A 71 0.66 -12.28 -21.30
CA THR A 71 0.98 -13.40 -22.17
C THR A 71 2.04 -14.33 -21.55
N SER A 72 2.36 -15.41 -22.25
CA SER A 72 3.44 -16.35 -21.88
C SER A 72 4.82 -15.68 -21.89
N GLY A 73 5.80 -16.35 -21.30
CA GLY A 73 7.22 -15.96 -21.35
C GLY A 73 7.48 -14.58 -20.74
N PRO A 74 7.97 -13.63 -21.54
CA PRO A 74 8.34 -12.30 -21.00
C PRO A 74 7.15 -11.56 -20.41
N GLY A 75 5.92 -11.77 -20.88
CA GLY A 75 4.74 -11.16 -20.29
C GLY A 75 4.56 -11.58 -18.84
N ALA A 76 4.64 -12.85 -18.56
CA ALA A 76 4.53 -13.38 -17.19
C ALA A 76 5.73 -12.97 -16.31
N THR A 77 6.98 -13.07 -16.82
CA THR A 77 8.16 -12.72 -16.03
C THR A 77 8.27 -11.23 -15.72
N ASN A 78 7.83 -10.35 -16.62
CA ASN A 78 7.80 -8.89 -16.38
C ASN A 78 6.81 -8.49 -15.28
N ALA A 79 5.74 -9.25 -15.06
CA ALA A 79 4.74 -8.97 -14.03
C ALA A 79 5.21 -9.28 -12.59
N LEU A 80 6.33 -9.97 -12.41
CA LEU A 80 6.80 -10.46 -11.09
C LEU A 80 7.01 -9.34 -10.06
N THR A 81 7.48 -8.17 -10.47
CA THR A 81 7.64 -7.04 -9.53
C THR A 81 6.30 -6.63 -8.90
N GLY A 82 5.24 -6.51 -9.70
CA GLY A 82 3.91 -6.19 -9.17
C GLY A 82 3.33 -7.33 -8.33
N LEU A 83 3.56 -8.59 -8.74
CA LEU A 83 3.17 -9.78 -7.98
C LEU A 83 3.78 -9.78 -6.56
N VAL A 84 5.12 -9.63 -6.48
CA VAL A 84 5.83 -9.62 -5.20
C VAL A 84 5.39 -8.44 -4.34
N GLY A 85 5.15 -7.27 -4.95
CA GLY A 85 4.60 -6.10 -4.26
C GLY A 85 3.23 -6.37 -3.64
N ALA A 86 2.32 -6.99 -4.40
CA ALA A 86 1.00 -7.40 -3.93
C ALA A 86 1.08 -8.43 -2.79
N TYR A 87 1.98 -9.42 -2.89
CA TYR A 87 2.16 -10.44 -1.85
C TYR A 87 2.65 -9.86 -0.53
N LEU A 88 3.71 -9.04 -0.58
CA LEU A 88 4.32 -8.47 0.63
C LEU A 88 3.36 -7.52 1.37
N ASP A 89 2.50 -6.85 0.66
CA ASP A 89 1.55 -5.90 1.25
C ASP A 89 0.11 -6.44 1.35
N SER A 90 -0.08 -7.75 1.12
CA SER A 90 -1.35 -8.46 1.33
C SER A 90 -2.51 -7.95 0.44
N VAL A 91 -2.24 -7.76 -0.85
CA VAL A 91 -3.21 -7.23 -1.83
C VAL A 91 -3.79 -8.36 -2.70
N PRO A 92 -5.11 -8.55 -2.76
CA PRO A 92 -5.74 -9.65 -3.50
C PRO A 92 -5.82 -9.33 -5.00
N VAL A 93 -4.78 -9.70 -5.74
CA VAL A 93 -4.72 -9.58 -7.21
C VAL A 93 -4.78 -10.95 -7.85
N ILE A 94 -5.66 -11.12 -8.83
CA ILE A 94 -5.76 -12.33 -9.64
C ILE A 94 -4.90 -12.12 -10.89
N PHE A 95 -3.74 -12.78 -10.91
CA PHE A 95 -2.89 -12.81 -12.09
C PHE A 95 -3.31 -13.96 -13.00
N ILE A 96 -3.45 -13.67 -14.28
CA ILE A 96 -3.78 -14.66 -15.31
C ILE A 96 -2.71 -14.55 -16.39
N SER A 97 -2.00 -15.65 -16.64
CA SER A 97 -1.06 -15.73 -17.77
C SER A 97 -1.55 -16.70 -18.84
N GLY A 98 -1.30 -16.33 -20.08
CA GLY A 98 -1.33 -17.29 -21.16
C GLY A 98 -0.08 -18.16 -21.14
N GLN A 99 -0.14 -19.33 -21.79
CA GLN A 99 0.95 -20.27 -21.96
C GLN A 99 0.95 -20.86 -23.36
N VAL A 100 2.01 -21.48 -23.79
CA VAL A 100 2.03 -22.30 -25.00
C VAL A 100 1.02 -23.45 -24.90
N LYS A 101 0.70 -24.16 -26.00
CA LYS A 101 -0.16 -25.33 -25.93
C LYS A 101 0.46 -26.38 -25.03
N ARG A 102 -0.35 -27.23 -24.41
CA ARG A 102 0.15 -28.33 -23.56
C ARG A 102 1.16 -29.23 -24.27
N ASP A 103 0.91 -29.55 -25.55
CA ASP A 103 1.83 -30.37 -26.37
C ASP A 103 3.16 -29.68 -26.68
N ASP A 104 3.23 -28.34 -26.51
CA ASP A 104 4.45 -27.54 -26.73
C ASP A 104 5.21 -27.23 -25.42
N LEU A 105 4.80 -27.83 -24.27
CA LEU A 105 5.50 -27.71 -22.99
C LEU A 105 6.70 -28.63 -22.88
N VAL A 106 7.74 -28.21 -22.18
CA VAL A 106 8.93 -29.00 -21.84
C VAL A 106 8.60 -30.03 -20.76
N GLU A 107 7.88 -31.04 -21.05
CA GLU A 107 7.61 -32.14 -20.12
C GLU A 107 8.88 -32.91 -19.77
N ASN A 108 9.53 -32.69 -18.64
CA ASN A 108 10.64 -33.51 -18.08
C ASN A 108 11.69 -34.05 -19.06
N GLN A 109 11.83 -33.41 -20.23
CA GLN A 109 12.70 -33.86 -21.33
C GLN A 109 14.17 -33.49 -21.13
N GLY A 110 14.51 -32.80 -20.03
CA GLY A 110 15.88 -32.35 -19.75
C GLY A 110 16.40 -31.24 -20.64
N ILE A 111 15.56 -30.66 -21.50
CA ILE A 111 15.85 -29.49 -22.33
C ILE A 111 15.37 -28.20 -21.66
N ARG A 112 15.87 -27.02 -22.09
CA ARG A 112 15.54 -25.75 -21.45
C ARG A 112 14.20 -25.16 -21.90
N GLN A 113 13.80 -25.42 -23.16
CA GLN A 113 12.61 -24.85 -23.76
C GLN A 113 12.23 -25.68 -24.99
N PHE A 114 10.92 -25.85 -25.23
CA PHE A 114 10.39 -26.50 -26.44
C PHE A 114 9.51 -25.51 -27.22
N GLY A 115 8.44 -24.97 -26.60
CA GLY A 115 7.61 -23.95 -27.24
C GLY A 115 8.26 -22.57 -27.22
N ILE A 116 8.02 -21.76 -28.23
CA ILE A 116 8.49 -20.36 -28.27
C ILE A 116 7.78 -19.57 -27.17
N GLN A 117 8.53 -18.81 -26.35
CA GLN A 117 8.04 -18.07 -25.18
C GLN A 117 7.49 -18.96 -24.05
N GLU A 118 7.76 -20.26 -24.09
CA GLU A 118 7.50 -21.14 -22.96
C GLU A 118 8.40 -20.76 -21.78
N VAL A 119 7.80 -20.61 -20.60
CA VAL A 119 8.49 -20.45 -19.32
C VAL A 119 7.71 -21.21 -18.25
N ASN A 120 8.40 -21.97 -17.42
CA ASN A 120 7.79 -22.54 -16.21
C ASN A 120 7.56 -21.47 -15.17
N ILE A 121 6.50 -20.66 -15.40
CA ILE A 121 6.15 -19.54 -14.51
C ILE A 121 5.73 -20.03 -13.12
N MET A 122 5.15 -21.24 -13.02
CA MET A 122 4.72 -21.81 -11.75
C MET A 122 5.86 -21.87 -10.73
N SER A 123 7.05 -22.32 -11.16
CA SER A 123 8.22 -22.38 -10.28
C SER A 123 8.69 -21.01 -9.76
N MET A 124 8.38 -19.94 -10.48
CA MET A 124 8.75 -18.57 -10.10
C MET A 124 7.75 -17.91 -9.16
N VAL A 125 6.46 -18.20 -9.31
CA VAL A 125 5.39 -17.49 -8.60
C VAL A 125 4.93 -18.17 -7.31
N GLN A 126 5.17 -19.48 -7.14
CA GLN A 126 4.70 -20.25 -5.98
C GLN A 126 5.09 -19.64 -4.63
N SER A 127 6.28 -19.05 -4.52
CA SER A 127 6.75 -18.44 -3.26
C SER A 127 6.10 -17.07 -2.95
N TYR A 128 5.45 -16.46 -3.92
CA TYR A 128 4.88 -15.11 -3.81
C TYR A 128 3.39 -15.07 -4.19
N THR A 129 2.71 -16.22 -4.07
CA THR A 129 1.26 -16.34 -4.24
C THR A 129 0.66 -17.14 -3.11
N LYS A 130 -0.60 -16.88 -2.82
CA LYS A 130 -1.39 -17.72 -1.90
C LYS A 130 -1.85 -19.01 -2.57
N TYR A 131 -2.05 -18.94 -3.88
CA TYR A 131 -2.40 -20.06 -4.72
C TYR A 131 -1.86 -19.84 -6.13
N ALA A 132 -1.28 -20.88 -6.72
CA ALA A 132 -0.83 -20.85 -8.11
C ALA A 132 -1.15 -22.18 -8.77
N VAL A 133 -1.71 -22.13 -9.98
CA VAL A 133 -2.09 -23.31 -10.75
C VAL A 133 -1.91 -23.11 -12.25
N GLN A 134 -1.39 -24.11 -12.93
CA GLN A 134 -1.47 -24.22 -14.39
C GLN A 134 -2.62 -25.17 -14.73
N ILE A 135 -3.54 -24.73 -15.57
CA ILE A 135 -4.73 -25.50 -15.94
C ILE A 135 -4.33 -26.67 -16.86
N GLN A 136 -4.65 -27.89 -16.43
CA GLN A 136 -4.31 -29.11 -17.16
C GLN A 136 -5.49 -29.64 -17.99
N LYS A 137 -6.71 -29.43 -17.55
CA LYS A 137 -7.93 -29.87 -18.25
C LYS A 137 -8.92 -28.70 -18.34
N PRO A 138 -9.62 -28.56 -19.48
CA PRO A 138 -10.60 -27.48 -19.63
C PRO A 138 -11.68 -27.45 -18.53
N GLU A 139 -12.11 -28.63 -18.06
CA GLU A 139 -13.17 -28.80 -17.08
C GLU A 139 -12.78 -28.30 -15.70
N ASP A 140 -11.48 -28.21 -15.38
CA ASP A 140 -10.99 -27.79 -14.07
C ASP A 140 -11.11 -26.27 -13.87
N ILE A 141 -11.30 -25.50 -14.95
CA ILE A 141 -11.26 -24.04 -14.90
C ILE A 141 -12.29 -23.45 -13.93
N VAL A 142 -13.47 -24.04 -13.82
CA VAL A 142 -14.53 -23.54 -12.92
C VAL A 142 -14.07 -23.66 -11.46
N TYR A 143 -13.61 -24.84 -11.07
CA TYR A 143 -13.11 -25.10 -9.74
C TYR A 143 -11.89 -24.22 -9.40
N GLU A 144 -10.94 -24.11 -10.32
CA GLU A 144 -9.68 -23.42 -10.09
C GLU A 144 -9.86 -21.89 -9.99
N MET A 145 -10.75 -21.28 -10.79
CA MET A 145 -11.09 -19.87 -10.68
C MET A 145 -11.78 -19.53 -9.36
N GLU A 146 -12.78 -20.34 -8.97
CA GLU A 146 -13.50 -20.16 -7.71
C GLU A 146 -12.56 -20.31 -6.51
N LYS A 147 -11.70 -21.33 -6.52
CA LYS A 147 -10.71 -21.59 -5.48
C LYS A 147 -9.67 -20.46 -5.40
N ALA A 148 -9.11 -20.04 -6.54
CA ALA A 148 -8.12 -18.97 -6.57
C ALA A 148 -8.67 -17.67 -6.00
N ALA A 149 -9.89 -17.28 -6.39
CA ALA A 149 -10.54 -16.08 -5.88
C ALA A 149 -10.81 -16.18 -4.37
N ALA A 150 -11.27 -17.33 -3.86
CA ALA A 150 -11.44 -17.55 -2.44
C ALA A 150 -10.11 -17.47 -1.68
N MET A 151 -9.07 -18.14 -2.18
CA MET A 151 -7.75 -18.14 -1.58
C MET A 151 -7.10 -16.76 -1.56
N ALA A 152 -7.38 -15.91 -2.54
CA ALA A 152 -6.83 -14.55 -2.58
C ALA A 152 -7.20 -13.71 -1.35
N VAL A 153 -8.34 -13.98 -0.71
CA VAL A 153 -8.87 -13.21 0.42
C VAL A 153 -9.00 -13.98 1.72
N TYR A 154 -9.01 -15.32 1.68
CA TYR A 154 -9.10 -16.15 2.88
C TYR A 154 -7.93 -15.87 3.83
N GLY A 155 -8.22 -15.67 5.11
CA GLY A 155 -7.21 -15.30 6.11
C GLY A 155 -6.51 -13.99 5.75
N ARG A 156 -5.18 -13.98 5.74
CA ARG A 156 -4.41 -12.84 5.26
C ARG A 156 -4.49 -12.75 3.74
N PRO A 157 -5.02 -11.66 3.14
CA PRO A 157 -5.13 -11.53 1.69
C PRO A 157 -3.79 -11.56 0.96
N GLY A 158 -3.83 -11.85 -0.35
CA GLY A 158 -2.66 -11.85 -1.20
C GLY A 158 -2.94 -12.29 -2.63
N PRO A 159 -1.98 -12.17 -3.54
CA PRO A 159 -2.15 -12.50 -4.94
C PRO A 159 -2.25 -14.01 -5.19
N VAL A 160 -2.91 -14.34 -6.28
CA VAL A 160 -3.00 -15.70 -6.84
C VAL A 160 -2.60 -15.68 -8.31
N TRP A 161 -2.21 -16.84 -8.87
CA TRP A 161 -1.76 -16.96 -10.25
C TRP A 161 -2.40 -18.16 -10.95
N ILE A 162 -3.00 -17.90 -12.12
CA ILE A 162 -3.63 -18.93 -12.96
C ILE A 162 -2.96 -18.88 -14.33
N ASP A 163 -2.26 -19.95 -14.70
CA ASP A 163 -1.57 -20.10 -15.98
C ASP A 163 -2.41 -20.97 -16.91
N VAL A 164 -2.80 -20.44 -18.08
CA VAL A 164 -3.77 -21.09 -18.95
C VAL A 164 -3.15 -21.38 -20.32
N PRO A 165 -2.86 -22.66 -20.63
CA PRO A 165 -2.36 -23.07 -21.94
C PRO A 165 -3.30 -22.68 -23.08
N LEU A 166 -2.74 -22.35 -24.24
CA LEU A 166 -3.44 -21.78 -25.39
C LEU A 166 -4.57 -22.68 -25.92
N ASP A 167 -4.34 -24.01 -25.95
CA ASP A 167 -5.33 -25.00 -26.34
C ASP A 167 -6.48 -25.11 -25.31
N ILE A 168 -6.19 -24.92 -24.02
CA ILE A 168 -7.20 -24.85 -22.97
C ILE A 168 -8.04 -23.58 -23.13
N GLN A 169 -7.42 -22.41 -23.39
CA GLN A 169 -8.15 -21.14 -23.58
C GLN A 169 -9.24 -21.27 -24.66
N ALA A 170 -8.93 -22.03 -25.75
CA ALA A 170 -9.83 -22.22 -26.88
C ALA A 170 -10.92 -23.28 -26.66
N SER A 171 -10.74 -24.15 -25.66
CA SER A 171 -11.61 -25.31 -25.43
C SER A 171 -13.02 -24.91 -25.04
N MET A 172 -14.00 -25.74 -25.43
CA MET A 172 -15.42 -25.55 -25.05
C MET A 172 -15.76 -26.42 -23.86
N ILE A 173 -16.44 -25.87 -22.88
CA ILE A 173 -16.87 -26.57 -21.66
C ILE A 173 -18.39 -26.44 -21.46
N ASP A 174 -18.96 -27.42 -20.75
CA ASP A 174 -20.31 -27.35 -20.15
C ASP A 174 -20.16 -27.04 -18.66
N ILE A 175 -20.35 -25.78 -18.27
CA ILE A 175 -20.20 -25.29 -16.90
C ILE A 175 -21.00 -26.11 -15.90
N ASN A 176 -22.18 -26.63 -16.30
CA ASN A 176 -23.05 -27.40 -15.40
C ASN A 176 -22.47 -28.78 -15.05
N LYS A 177 -21.48 -29.25 -15.82
CA LYS A 177 -20.79 -30.53 -15.57
C LYS A 177 -19.44 -30.34 -14.90
N CYS A 178 -18.94 -29.12 -14.80
CA CYS A 178 -17.68 -28.82 -14.14
C CYS A 178 -17.83 -28.92 -12.60
N ALA A 179 -16.78 -29.37 -11.94
CA ALA A 179 -16.69 -29.31 -10.50
C ALA A 179 -16.68 -27.84 -10.03
N LYS A 180 -17.27 -27.58 -8.86
CA LYS A 180 -17.29 -26.27 -8.22
C LYS A 180 -16.53 -26.30 -6.91
N PHE A 181 -15.91 -25.16 -6.55
CA PHE A 181 -15.33 -24.99 -5.23
C PHE A 181 -16.43 -24.70 -4.20
N GLN A 182 -16.41 -25.42 -3.06
CA GLN A 182 -17.52 -25.35 -2.08
C GLN A 182 -17.72 -23.96 -1.49
N ASP A 183 -16.64 -23.19 -1.40
CA ASP A 183 -16.61 -21.89 -0.73
C ASP A 183 -16.68 -20.70 -1.71
N ASN A 184 -17.37 -20.87 -2.84
CA ASN A 184 -17.51 -19.84 -3.88
C ASN A 184 -18.27 -18.56 -3.41
N GLN A 185 -18.90 -18.60 -2.25
CA GLN A 185 -19.56 -17.44 -1.64
C GLN A 185 -18.58 -16.38 -1.11
N ILE A 186 -17.39 -16.79 -0.67
CA ILE A 186 -16.37 -15.91 -0.09
C ILE A 186 -15.99 -14.75 -1.03
N PRO A 187 -15.67 -14.98 -2.33
CA PRO A 187 -15.34 -13.90 -3.24
C PRO A 187 -16.45 -12.87 -3.39
N MET A 188 -17.70 -13.31 -3.37
CA MET A 188 -18.85 -12.42 -3.53
C MET A 188 -19.09 -11.55 -2.30
N GLN A 189 -18.88 -12.07 -1.10
CA GLN A 189 -18.95 -11.31 0.14
C GLN A 189 -17.87 -10.24 0.19
N TYR A 190 -16.62 -10.62 -0.09
CA TYR A 190 -15.50 -9.68 -0.14
C TYR A 190 -15.74 -8.56 -1.16
N ALA A 191 -16.24 -8.89 -2.34
CA ALA A 191 -16.57 -7.92 -3.38
C ALA A 191 -17.65 -6.90 -2.95
N LYS A 192 -18.52 -7.27 -1.99
CA LYS A 192 -19.50 -6.36 -1.37
C LYS A 192 -18.94 -5.54 -0.21
N GLY A 193 -17.63 -5.71 0.13
CA GLY A 193 -16.99 -5.08 1.28
C GLY A 193 -17.47 -5.63 2.62
N GLU A 194 -17.95 -6.86 2.60
CA GLU A 194 -18.32 -7.59 3.80
C GLU A 194 -17.05 -8.30 4.32
N SER A 195 -16.84 -8.26 5.64
CA SER A 195 -15.79 -9.09 6.23
C SER A 195 -16.18 -10.55 6.04
N ILE A 196 -15.23 -11.35 5.61
CA ILE A 196 -15.39 -12.81 5.50
C ILE A 196 -15.26 -13.52 6.86
N CYS A 197 -14.88 -12.77 7.91
CA CYS A 197 -14.83 -13.30 9.26
C CYS A 197 -16.23 -13.72 9.75
N GLY A 198 -16.36 -14.94 10.23
CA GLY A 198 -17.61 -15.50 10.73
C GLY A 198 -18.47 -16.20 9.66
N THR A 199 -17.93 -16.46 8.48
CA THR A 199 -18.65 -17.21 7.41
C THR A 199 -18.65 -18.73 7.63
N GLY A 200 -18.13 -19.21 8.76
CA GLY A 200 -17.98 -20.65 9.06
C GLY A 200 -16.65 -21.25 8.60
N LEU A 201 -15.91 -20.58 7.69
CA LEU A 201 -14.57 -20.98 7.25
C LEU A 201 -13.46 -20.32 8.08
N GLU A 202 -13.79 -19.26 8.79
CA GLU A 202 -12.85 -18.46 9.56
C GLU A 202 -13.17 -18.48 11.06
N GLU A 203 -13.77 -19.56 11.58
CA GLU A 203 -13.98 -19.72 13.02
C GLU A 203 -12.69 -19.58 13.82
N GLU A 204 -11.55 -19.95 13.23
CA GLU A 204 -10.23 -19.83 13.83
C GLU A 204 -9.79 -18.37 14.08
N TYR A 205 -10.36 -17.39 13.33
CA TYR A 205 -10.01 -15.97 13.47
C TYR A 205 -11.05 -15.16 14.26
N ILE A 206 -11.97 -15.86 14.96
CA ILE A 206 -12.90 -15.18 15.87
C ILE A 206 -12.20 -14.92 17.21
N ALA A 207 -12.15 -13.66 17.64
CA ALA A 207 -11.59 -13.27 18.94
C ALA A 207 -12.31 -14.01 20.08
N LYS A 208 -11.59 -14.57 21.03
CA LYS A 208 -12.17 -15.31 22.17
C LYS A 208 -12.62 -14.36 23.27
N GLU A 209 -13.64 -14.72 24.04
CA GLU A 209 -14.14 -13.91 25.15
C GLU A 209 -13.10 -13.73 26.26
N GLU A 210 -12.26 -14.76 26.49
CA GLU A 210 -11.15 -14.70 27.45
C GLU A 210 -10.14 -13.63 27.05
N ASP A 211 -9.78 -13.54 25.74
CA ASP A 211 -8.84 -12.53 25.23
C ASP A 211 -9.39 -11.12 25.44
N ILE A 212 -10.67 -10.91 25.14
CA ILE A 212 -11.34 -9.61 25.32
C ILE A 212 -11.34 -9.20 26.80
N SER A 213 -11.69 -10.12 27.69
CA SER A 213 -11.75 -9.88 29.13
C SER A 213 -10.36 -9.52 29.69
N GLU A 214 -9.32 -10.20 29.22
CA GLU A 214 -7.92 -9.93 29.61
C GLU A 214 -7.46 -8.56 29.09
N VAL A 215 -7.72 -8.24 27.84
CA VAL A 215 -7.38 -6.92 27.26
C VAL A 215 -8.08 -5.79 27.99
N ILE A 216 -9.37 -5.93 28.34
CA ILE A 216 -10.10 -4.93 29.13
C ILE A 216 -9.46 -4.79 30.52
N SER A 217 -9.05 -5.89 31.16
CA SER A 217 -8.36 -5.85 32.46
C SER A 217 -7.02 -5.08 32.36
N LEU A 218 -6.28 -5.25 31.25
CA LEU A 218 -5.04 -4.51 31.00
C LEU A 218 -5.32 -3.02 30.81
N ILE A 219 -6.34 -2.67 30.02
CA ILE A 219 -6.77 -1.27 29.81
C ILE A 219 -7.10 -0.61 31.15
N ASN A 220 -7.89 -1.29 32.00
CA ASN A 220 -8.33 -0.74 33.27
C ASN A 220 -7.19 -0.53 34.28
N LYS A 221 -6.07 -1.25 34.14
CA LYS A 221 -4.86 -1.10 34.97
C LYS A 221 -3.88 -0.07 34.43
N SER A 222 -3.96 0.26 33.14
CA SER A 222 -3.05 1.16 32.45
C SER A 222 -3.30 2.62 32.84
N LYS A 223 -2.24 3.42 32.85
CA LYS A 223 -2.29 4.87 33.02
C LYS A 223 -2.03 5.62 31.72
N ARG A 224 -1.31 4.99 30.78
CA ARG A 224 -0.87 5.58 29.52
C ARG A 224 -1.09 4.61 28.34
N PRO A 225 -2.33 4.16 28.13
CA PRO A 225 -2.63 3.25 27.03
C PRO A 225 -2.60 3.96 25.68
N ILE A 226 -2.17 3.27 24.62
CA ILE A 226 -2.29 3.73 23.23
C ILE A 226 -2.85 2.63 22.33
N LEU A 227 -3.54 3.05 21.26
CA LEU A 227 -3.87 2.19 20.14
C LEU A 227 -2.85 2.41 19.01
N TYR A 228 -2.32 1.31 18.47
CA TYR A 228 -1.48 1.31 17.30
C TYR A 228 -2.22 0.59 16.15
N ILE A 229 -2.81 1.36 15.25
CA ILE A 229 -3.68 0.81 14.20
C ILE A 229 -2.93 0.66 12.87
N GLY A 230 -3.21 -0.43 12.18
CA GLY A 230 -2.53 -0.79 10.94
C GLY A 230 -3.47 -1.19 9.80
N HIS A 231 -2.87 -1.54 8.67
CA HIS A 231 -3.58 -1.82 7.42
C HIS A 231 -4.56 -3.00 7.49
N GLY A 232 -4.35 -3.94 8.42
CA GLY A 232 -5.26 -5.07 8.65
C GLY A 232 -6.71 -4.64 8.92
N ILE A 233 -6.92 -3.47 9.54
CA ILE A 233 -8.26 -2.89 9.74
C ILE A 233 -8.97 -2.62 8.39
N ARG A 234 -8.23 -2.12 7.40
CA ARG A 234 -8.79 -1.87 6.06
C ARG A 234 -9.02 -3.17 5.30
N LEU A 235 -8.07 -4.10 5.36
CA LEU A 235 -8.19 -5.41 4.72
C LEU A 235 -9.40 -6.21 5.23
N ASP A 236 -9.80 -6.00 6.49
CA ASP A 236 -10.96 -6.64 7.11
C ASP A 236 -12.23 -5.75 7.07
N HIS A 237 -12.25 -4.70 6.24
CA HIS A 237 -13.40 -3.83 6.01
C HIS A 237 -14.06 -3.31 7.31
N CYS A 238 -13.26 -2.91 8.32
CA CYS A 238 -13.76 -2.50 9.64
C CYS A 238 -13.29 -1.10 10.10
N ILE A 239 -13.13 -0.17 9.15
CA ILE A 239 -12.66 1.21 9.44
C ILE A 239 -13.63 1.97 10.35
N GLU A 240 -14.94 1.86 10.10
CA GLU A 240 -15.96 2.53 10.91
C GLU A 240 -16.03 1.94 12.33
N GLU A 241 -15.93 0.63 12.46
CA GLU A 241 -15.87 -0.04 13.74
C GLU A 241 -14.62 0.37 14.52
N ALA A 242 -13.46 0.48 13.83
CA ALA A 242 -12.23 0.97 14.44
C ALA A 242 -12.39 2.43 14.91
N ARG A 243 -13.03 3.29 14.12
CA ARG A 243 -13.34 4.68 14.50
C ARG A 243 -14.23 4.72 15.76
N ARG A 244 -15.25 3.90 15.80
CA ARG A 244 -16.11 3.78 16.98
C ARG A 244 -15.34 3.30 18.21
N LEU A 245 -14.45 2.32 18.04
CA LEU A 245 -13.64 1.79 19.14
C LEU A 245 -12.70 2.84 19.72
N TYR A 246 -11.86 3.50 18.90
CA TYR A 246 -10.92 4.47 19.44
C TYR A 246 -11.63 5.72 20.00
N THR A 247 -12.76 6.11 19.45
CA THR A 247 -13.58 7.19 20.00
C THR A 247 -14.18 6.81 21.37
N ALA A 248 -14.70 5.59 21.51
CA ALA A 248 -15.26 5.10 22.76
C ALA A 248 -14.20 4.90 23.85
N LEU A 249 -13.02 4.37 23.49
CA LEU A 249 -11.89 4.25 24.41
C LEU A 249 -11.37 5.62 24.85
N GLY A 250 -11.36 6.61 23.96
CA GLY A 250 -10.85 7.95 24.25
C GLY A 250 -9.37 7.97 24.61
N ILE A 251 -8.54 7.15 23.95
CA ILE A 251 -7.09 7.05 24.18
C ILE A 251 -6.31 7.45 22.92
N PRO A 252 -5.04 7.89 23.03
CA PRO A 252 -4.24 8.28 21.88
C PRO A 252 -4.08 7.16 20.85
N VAL A 253 -4.06 7.55 19.58
CA VAL A 253 -3.97 6.64 18.43
C VAL A 253 -2.74 6.98 17.59
N VAL A 254 -1.89 5.99 17.33
CA VAL A 254 -0.80 6.07 16.36
C VAL A 254 -1.06 5.12 15.19
N THR A 255 -0.53 5.45 14.01
CA THR A 255 -0.77 4.63 12.81
C THR A 255 0.51 4.05 12.24
N SER A 256 0.41 2.86 11.66
CA SER A 256 1.42 2.34 10.75
C SER A 256 1.40 3.12 9.42
N TRP A 257 2.43 2.97 8.59
CA TRP A 257 2.52 3.68 7.31
C TRP A 257 1.37 3.34 6.35
N ASN A 258 1.05 2.07 6.17
CA ASN A 258 -0.10 1.65 5.36
C ASN A 258 -1.47 1.83 6.05
N GLY A 259 -1.47 2.22 7.33
CA GLY A 259 -2.65 2.64 8.08
C GLY A 259 -2.80 4.17 8.18
N VAL A 260 -2.04 4.93 7.39
CA VAL A 260 -1.96 6.40 7.44
C VAL A 260 -3.32 7.09 7.34
N ASP A 261 -4.26 6.51 6.62
CA ASP A 261 -5.59 7.06 6.31
C ASP A 261 -6.74 6.47 7.16
N LEU A 262 -6.41 5.78 8.26
CA LEU A 262 -7.39 5.22 9.20
C LEU A 262 -7.90 6.24 10.23
N ILE A 263 -7.20 7.34 10.39
CA ILE A 263 -7.57 8.48 11.24
C ILE A 263 -7.08 9.78 10.60
N GLU A 264 -7.90 10.82 10.62
CA GLU A 264 -7.53 12.15 10.12
C GLU A 264 -6.46 12.81 10.99
N SER A 265 -5.58 13.61 10.37
CA SER A 265 -4.43 14.21 11.06
C SER A 265 -4.79 15.28 12.10
N ASP A 266 -6.00 15.84 12.05
CA ASP A 266 -6.54 16.82 12.99
C ASP A 266 -7.47 16.20 14.05
N HIS A 267 -7.62 14.87 14.09
CA HIS A 267 -8.42 14.20 15.10
C HIS A 267 -7.81 14.39 16.50
N PRO A 268 -8.61 14.72 17.54
CA PRO A 268 -8.10 14.99 18.88
C PRO A 268 -7.26 13.87 19.52
N LEU A 269 -7.50 12.61 19.12
CA LEU A 269 -6.78 11.45 19.61
C LEU A 269 -5.57 11.07 18.74
N TYR A 270 -5.35 11.75 17.61
CA TYR A 270 -4.23 11.40 16.73
C TYR A 270 -2.89 11.77 17.36
N ALA A 271 -2.05 10.76 17.62
CA ALA A 271 -0.75 10.91 18.25
C ALA A 271 0.44 10.76 17.28
N GLY A 272 0.18 10.61 15.98
CA GLY A 272 1.19 10.63 14.93
C GLY A 272 1.55 9.26 14.35
N ARG A 273 2.67 9.23 13.62
CA ARG A 273 3.20 8.07 12.89
C ARG A 273 4.59 7.73 13.42
N PRO A 274 4.72 6.76 14.33
CA PRO A 274 6.03 6.34 14.86
C PRO A 274 6.84 5.54 13.83
N GLY A 275 8.12 5.35 14.10
CA GLY A 275 9.04 4.55 13.30
C GLY A 275 10.38 5.24 13.06
N GLY A 276 11.31 4.53 12.39
CA GLY A 276 12.69 4.98 12.18
C GLY A 276 12.85 6.30 11.41
N VAL A 277 11.89 6.63 10.55
CA VAL A 277 11.75 7.93 9.89
C VAL A 277 10.38 8.56 10.20
N GLY A 278 9.76 8.18 11.33
CA GLY A 278 8.48 8.70 11.80
C GLY A 278 8.58 10.05 12.51
N HIS A 279 7.51 10.39 13.24
CA HIS A 279 7.45 11.58 14.08
C HIS A 279 8.19 11.33 15.40
N ARG A 280 9.08 12.23 15.80
CA ARG A 280 9.80 12.14 17.08
C ARG A 280 8.81 12.07 18.25
N ALA A 281 7.85 12.99 18.31
CA ALA A 281 6.83 13.00 19.35
C ALA A 281 6.07 11.66 19.43
N ALA A 282 5.69 11.07 18.29
CA ALA A 282 5.00 9.78 18.26
C ALA A 282 5.87 8.64 18.80
N ASN A 283 7.17 8.64 18.49
CA ASN A 283 8.11 7.66 19.06
C ASN A 283 8.25 7.84 20.59
N MET A 284 8.27 9.07 21.10
CA MET A 284 8.31 9.35 22.53
C MET A 284 7.01 8.94 23.23
N ILE A 285 5.86 9.20 22.61
CA ILE A 285 4.54 8.77 23.12
C ILE A 285 4.50 7.24 23.23
N VAL A 286 4.94 6.53 22.19
CA VAL A 286 5.01 5.05 22.21
C VAL A 286 5.95 4.55 23.30
N HIS A 287 7.12 5.18 23.49
CA HIS A 287 8.07 4.81 24.54
C HIS A 287 7.55 5.09 25.97
N LYS A 288 6.78 6.17 26.15
CA LYS A 288 6.18 6.52 27.46
C LYS A 288 4.91 5.72 27.78
N ALA A 289 4.32 5.04 26.82
CA ALA A 289 3.14 4.21 27.03
C ALA A 289 3.44 3.05 27.99
N ASP A 290 2.47 2.68 28.82
CA ASP A 290 2.53 1.48 29.67
C ASP A 290 1.68 0.32 29.14
N LEU A 291 0.86 0.58 28.10
CA LEU A 291 0.09 -0.40 27.35
C LEU A 291 0.00 0.01 25.89
N VAL A 292 0.39 -0.88 24.98
CA VAL A 292 0.22 -0.72 23.54
C VAL A 292 -0.69 -1.83 23.03
N ILE A 293 -1.85 -1.45 22.49
CA ILE A 293 -2.76 -2.38 21.81
C ILE A 293 -2.59 -2.17 20.32
N SER A 294 -1.96 -3.11 19.63
CA SER A 294 -1.76 -3.06 18.20
C SER A 294 -2.77 -3.92 17.46
N ILE A 295 -3.39 -3.37 16.41
CA ILE A 295 -4.45 -4.05 15.64
C ILE A 295 -4.08 -4.01 14.15
N GLY A 296 -3.84 -5.18 13.55
CA GLY A 296 -3.53 -5.34 12.14
C GLY A 296 -2.26 -4.60 11.70
N THR A 297 -1.25 -4.55 12.57
CA THR A 297 0.04 -3.92 12.28
C THR A 297 1.11 -5.00 12.14
N ARG A 298 1.70 -5.10 10.97
CA ARG A 298 2.76 -6.08 10.71
C ARG A 298 4.08 -5.78 11.43
N PHE A 299 4.33 -4.57 11.88
CA PHE A 299 5.58 -4.12 12.49
C PHE A 299 6.82 -4.52 11.69
N ASN A 300 6.96 -3.96 10.50
CA ASN A 300 8.22 -4.08 9.75
C ASN A 300 9.34 -3.25 10.40
N LEU A 301 10.57 -3.42 9.94
CA LEU A 301 11.75 -2.74 10.52
C LEU A 301 11.67 -1.21 10.50
N LEU A 302 10.88 -0.62 9.60
CA LEU A 302 10.65 0.83 9.61
C LEU A 302 9.84 1.28 10.82
N ALA A 303 8.91 0.44 11.30
CA ALA A 303 8.09 0.72 12.48
C ALA A 303 8.84 0.42 13.78
N THR A 304 9.58 -0.70 13.86
CA THR A 304 10.29 -1.13 15.09
C THR A 304 11.68 -0.50 15.25
N GLY A 305 12.25 0.00 14.14
CA GLY A 305 13.67 0.33 14.09
C GLY A 305 14.55 -0.91 14.20
N TYR A 306 15.85 -0.70 14.43
CA TYR A 306 16.85 -1.77 14.52
C TYR A 306 17.32 -2.04 15.95
N ASN A 307 16.86 -1.27 16.92
CA ASN A 307 17.11 -1.52 18.35
C ASN A 307 15.88 -2.20 18.96
N PHE A 308 15.78 -3.52 18.78
CA PHE A 308 14.60 -4.30 19.18
C PHE A 308 14.37 -4.33 20.68
N ALA A 309 15.46 -4.26 21.46
CA ALA A 309 15.37 -4.27 22.92
C ALA A 309 14.66 -3.04 23.49
N SER A 310 14.81 -1.89 22.81
CA SER A 310 14.15 -0.64 23.24
C SER A 310 12.74 -0.44 22.66
N PHE A 311 12.31 -1.32 21.75
CA PHE A 311 10.98 -1.20 21.18
C PHE A 311 9.93 -1.71 22.16
N LEU A 312 9.06 -0.83 22.63
CA LEU A 312 8.01 -1.08 23.63
C LEU A 312 8.53 -1.59 24.99
N GLU A 313 9.78 -1.30 25.35
CA GLU A 313 10.41 -1.80 26.59
C GLU A 313 9.68 -1.40 27.88
N ASN A 314 8.87 -0.34 27.85
CA ASN A 314 8.11 0.16 29.01
C ASN A 314 6.62 -0.22 28.98
N ALA A 315 6.15 -0.91 27.94
CA ALA A 315 4.75 -1.17 27.72
C ALA A 315 4.42 -2.66 27.68
N ILE A 316 3.32 -3.06 28.28
CA ILE A 316 2.68 -4.34 27.97
C ILE A 316 2.18 -4.25 26.52
N HIS A 317 2.62 -5.16 25.66
CA HIS A 317 2.21 -5.22 24.26
C HIS A 317 1.12 -6.27 24.05
N VAL A 318 -0.09 -5.83 23.71
CA VAL A 318 -1.18 -6.66 23.18
C VAL A 318 -1.15 -6.57 21.67
N MET A 319 -0.90 -7.68 21.00
CA MET A 319 -0.88 -7.74 19.55
C MET A 319 -2.05 -8.54 19.01
N VAL A 320 -2.89 -7.89 18.19
CA VAL A 320 -4.04 -8.48 17.49
C VAL A 320 -3.69 -8.54 16.01
N ASP A 321 -3.56 -9.75 15.48
CA ASP A 321 -3.29 -9.98 14.06
C ASP A 321 -3.90 -11.33 13.63
N ILE A 322 -4.17 -11.48 12.35
CA ILE A 322 -4.67 -12.73 11.78
C ILE A 322 -3.53 -13.73 11.54
N ASP A 323 -2.31 -13.26 11.43
CA ASP A 323 -1.11 -14.05 11.13
C ASP A 323 -0.23 -14.20 12.39
N GLU A 324 -0.29 -15.35 13.04
CA GLU A 324 0.48 -15.65 14.23
C GLU A 324 2.00 -15.57 13.98
N ASN A 325 2.48 -15.82 12.76
CA ASN A 325 3.90 -15.71 12.45
C ASN A 325 4.41 -14.27 12.54
N GLU A 326 3.56 -13.30 12.24
CA GLU A 326 3.90 -11.89 12.42
C GLU A 326 4.13 -11.51 13.89
N MET A 327 3.48 -12.20 14.83
CA MET A 327 3.64 -12.00 16.27
C MET A 327 4.91 -12.66 16.84
N ASN A 328 5.48 -13.60 16.09
CA ASN A 328 6.64 -14.40 16.51
C ASN A 328 7.97 -13.88 15.94
N LYS A 329 8.00 -12.68 15.39
CA LYS A 329 9.21 -12.04 14.87
C LYS A 329 10.24 -11.79 15.96
N LYS A 330 11.53 -11.96 15.61
CA LYS A 330 12.65 -11.64 16.52
C LYS A 330 12.70 -10.18 17.01
N SER A 331 11.99 -9.28 16.33
CA SER A 331 11.90 -7.84 16.69
C SER A 331 10.71 -7.51 17.60
N LEU A 332 9.89 -8.50 17.97
CA LEU A 332 8.68 -8.31 18.77
C LEU A 332 8.60 -9.31 19.91
N HIS A 333 8.11 -8.85 21.04
CA HIS A 333 7.90 -9.69 22.22
C HIS A 333 6.56 -9.34 22.88
N PRO A 334 5.41 -9.58 22.18
CA PRO A 334 4.10 -9.24 22.75
C PRO A 334 3.78 -10.16 23.94
N GLU A 335 3.41 -9.56 25.08
CA GLU A 335 3.00 -10.28 26.29
C GLU A 335 1.63 -10.96 26.07
N LYS A 336 0.77 -10.33 25.26
CA LYS A 336 -0.51 -10.92 24.88
C LYS A 336 -0.65 -10.98 23.38
N LYS A 337 -0.80 -12.19 22.85
CA LYS A 337 -1.10 -12.46 21.46
C LYS A 337 -2.58 -12.79 21.30
N VAL A 338 -3.28 -12.13 20.39
CA VAL A 338 -4.67 -12.40 20.04
C VAL A 338 -4.72 -12.72 18.55
N VAL A 339 -4.74 -14.01 18.22
CA VAL A 339 -4.89 -14.46 16.83
C VAL A 339 -6.34 -14.33 16.45
N ALA A 340 -6.68 -13.22 15.78
CA ALA A 340 -8.05 -12.92 15.40
C ALA A 340 -8.09 -11.91 14.23
N SER A 341 -9.20 -11.87 13.50
CA SER A 341 -9.48 -10.80 12.57
C SER A 341 -9.68 -9.48 13.31
N ALA A 342 -9.26 -8.38 12.69
CA ALA A 342 -9.41 -7.05 13.26
C ALA A 342 -10.88 -6.73 13.58
N LYS A 343 -11.79 -7.07 12.67
CA LYS A 343 -13.23 -6.83 12.84
C LYS A 343 -13.81 -7.61 14.00
N SER A 344 -13.48 -8.91 14.10
CA SER A 344 -13.96 -9.74 15.19
C SER A 344 -13.53 -9.18 16.55
N PHE A 345 -12.24 -8.84 16.69
CA PHE A 345 -11.72 -8.25 17.91
C PHE A 345 -12.39 -6.90 18.22
N ILE A 346 -12.44 -5.98 17.26
CA ILE A 346 -12.99 -4.64 17.43
C ILE A 346 -14.48 -4.70 17.79
N CYS A 347 -15.28 -5.52 17.09
CA CYS A 347 -16.72 -5.66 17.37
C CYS A 347 -16.96 -6.22 18.77
N LYS A 348 -16.20 -7.24 19.20
CA LYS A 348 -16.31 -7.77 20.56
C LYS A 348 -15.89 -6.77 21.63
N MET A 349 -14.81 -6.03 21.41
CA MET A 349 -14.42 -4.93 22.30
C MET A 349 -15.54 -3.91 22.46
N LEU A 350 -16.18 -3.51 21.34
CA LEU A 350 -17.31 -2.56 21.37
C LEU A 350 -18.51 -3.06 22.17
N THR A 351 -18.80 -4.37 22.17
CA THR A 351 -19.90 -4.94 22.96
C THR A 351 -19.61 -4.98 24.47
N HIS A 352 -18.34 -4.82 24.89
CA HIS A 352 -17.92 -4.87 26.29
C HIS A 352 -17.38 -3.54 26.80
N MET A 353 -17.69 -2.43 26.12
CA MET A 353 -17.21 -1.10 26.55
C MET A 353 -17.70 -0.65 27.93
N ASP A 354 -18.83 -1.21 28.38
CA ASP A 354 -19.36 -1.01 29.74
C ASP A 354 -18.43 -1.54 30.85
N LYS A 355 -17.52 -2.47 30.52
CA LYS A 355 -16.52 -3.03 31.44
C LYS A 355 -15.21 -2.21 31.49
N VAL A 356 -15.06 -1.24 30.59
CA VAL A 356 -13.90 -0.33 30.61
C VAL A 356 -14.12 0.75 31.65
N THR A 357 -13.25 0.76 32.69
CA THR A 357 -13.38 1.66 33.84
C THR A 357 -12.38 2.80 33.84
N LEU A 358 -11.64 2.99 32.73
CA LEU A 358 -10.69 4.10 32.59
C LEU A 358 -11.41 5.45 32.72
N THR A 359 -11.06 6.26 33.74
CA THR A 359 -11.74 7.52 34.02
C THR A 359 -11.41 8.59 33.00
N GLU A 360 -12.38 9.47 32.71
CA GLU A 360 -12.16 10.61 31.78
C GLU A 360 -10.98 11.49 32.21
N ASN A 361 -10.79 11.71 33.51
CA ASN A 361 -9.66 12.49 34.02
C ASN A 361 -8.30 11.81 33.71
N SER A 362 -8.22 10.49 33.82
CA SER A 362 -6.99 9.73 33.48
C SER A 362 -6.69 9.82 31.97
N LYS A 363 -7.71 9.63 31.14
CA LYS A 363 -7.61 9.74 29.68
C LYS A 363 -7.14 11.13 29.27
N GLN A 364 -7.80 12.18 29.79
CA GLN A 364 -7.50 13.57 29.43
C GLN A 364 -6.07 13.94 29.83
N LYS A 365 -5.63 13.54 31.03
CA LYS A 365 -4.24 13.79 31.47
C LYS A 365 -3.22 13.20 30.49
N TRP A 366 -3.44 11.97 30.02
CA TRP A 366 -2.55 11.32 29.06
C TRP A 366 -2.61 11.98 27.67
N ILE A 367 -3.80 12.34 27.20
CA ILE A 367 -3.96 13.10 25.95
C ILE A 367 -3.22 14.43 26.00
N ASP A 368 -3.31 15.14 27.12
CA ASP A 368 -2.64 16.45 27.30
C ASP A 368 -1.12 16.29 27.32
N GLU A 369 -0.60 15.21 27.95
CA GLU A 369 0.83 14.88 27.90
C GLU A 369 1.29 14.58 26.46
N CYS A 370 0.50 13.82 25.69
CA CYS A 370 0.78 13.56 24.27
C CYS A 370 0.80 14.86 23.43
N LYS A 371 -0.15 15.75 23.64
CA LYS A 371 -0.20 17.05 22.95
C LYS A 371 1.02 17.90 23.31
N LYS A 372 1.40 17.94 24.58
CA LYS A 372 2.61 18.66 25.02
C LYS A 372 3.86 18.13 24.31
N LEU A 373 4.01 16.78 24.17
CA LEU A 373 5.11 16.19 23.43
C LEU A 373 5.07 16.58 21.93
N GLN A 374 3.88 16.65 21.32
CA GLN A 374 3.74 17.08 19.92
C GLN A 374 4.10 18.56 19.71
N GLU A 375 3.82 19.42 20.69
CA GLU A 375 4.20 20.84 20.68
C GLU A 375 5.71 21.01 20.92
N GLU A 376 6.28 20.27 21.86
CA GLU A 376 7.71 20.31 22.19
C GLU A 376 8.60 19.74 21.09
N TYR A 377 8.12 18.69 20.39
CA TYR A 377 8.82 18.04 19.30
C TYR A 377 8.02 18.11 17.99
N PRO A 378 7.90 19.30 17.41
CA PRO A 378 7.10 19.49 16.20
C PRO A 378 7.67 18.71 15.01
N ILE A 379 6.78 18.36 14.07
CA ILE A 379 7.15 17.67 12.84
C ILE A 379 8.09 18.53 11.98
N ARG A 380 7.84 19.87 11.98
CA ARG A 380 8.63 20.83 11.19
C ARG A 380 9.76 21.38 12.04
N ILE A 381 10.98 21.32 11.49
CA ILE A 381 12.20 21.85 12.09
C ILE A 381 12.99 22.66 11.06
N LYS A 382 13.87 23.55 11.51
CA LYS A 382 14.61 24.47 10.65
C LYS A 382 15.45 23.78 9.57
N GLU A 383 16.01 22.64 9.87
CA GLU A 383 16.88 21.87 8.96
C GLU A 383 16.12 21.26 7.76
N GLN A 384 14.80 21.41 7.72
CA GLN A 384 13.95 20.97 6.62
C GLN A 384 13.66 22.08 5.60
N GLU A 385 14.09 23.31 5.87
CA GLU A 385 13.91 24.44 4.95
C GLU A 385 14.72 24.23 3.67
N ALA A 386 14.24 24.83 2.58
CA ALA A 386 14.95 24.78 1.30
C ALA A 386 16.23 25.60 1.34
N ARG A 387 17.26 25.13 0.62
CA ARG A 387 18.36 25.99 0.22
C ARG A 387 17.88 26.97 -0.86
N GLU A 388 18.52 28.13 -0.93
CA GLU A 388 18.23 29.13 -1.96
C GLU A 388 18.28 28.51 -3.37
N GLY A 389 17.28 28.82 -4.19
CA GLY A 389 17.13 28.30 -5.55
C GLY A 389 16.47 26.91 -5.67
N PHE A 390 16.09 26.28 -4.56
CA PHE A 390 15.41 24.99 -4.54
C PHE A 390 14.05 25.06 -3.84
N VAL A 391 13.27 23.99 -4.00
CA VAL A 391 12.02 23.73 -3.26
C VAL A 391 12.28 22.63 -2.24
N SER A 392 11.87 22.84 -0.99
CA SER A 392 11.87 21.77 0.00
C SER A 392 10.72 20.78 -0.28
N ASN A 393 11.02 19.49 -0.34
CA ASN A 393 9.98 18.44 -0.41
C ASN A 393 9.03 18.49 0.79
N TYR A 394 9.48 18.98 1.94
CA TYR A 394 8.61 19.17 3.12
C TYR A 394 7.55 20.25 2.83
N ASN A 395 7.96 21.41 2.30
CA ASN A 395 7.04 22.51 1.97
C ASN A 395 6.10 22.11 0.83
N LEU A 396 6.64 21.46 -0.21
CA LEU A 396 5.86 20.97 -1.34
C LEU A 396 4.75 20.03 -0.88
N ILE A 397 5.09 18.96 -0.17
CA ILE A 397 4.13 17.89 0.19
C ILE A 397 3.14 18.37 1.26
N GLU A 398 3.59 19.17 2.22
CA GLU A 398 2.69 19.76 3.22
C GLU A 398 1.66 20.67 2.55
N GLU A 399 2.09 21.53 1.62
CA GLU A 399 1.19 22.44 0.92
C GLU A 399 0.22 21.69 -0.02
N ILE A 400 0.70 20.68 -0.75
CA ILE A 400 -0.17 19.78 -1.54
C ILE A 400 -1.25 19.19 -0.64
N SER A 401 -0.88 18.63 0.52
CA SER A 401 -1.83 17.98 1.42
C SER A 401 -2.90 18.93 1.98
N LYS A 402 -2.54 20.21 2.19
CA LYS A 402 -3.50 21.25 2.62
C LYS A 402 -4.53 21.55 1.54
N GLN A 403 -4.10 21.61 0.28
CA GLN A 403 -4.95 22.01 -0.85
C GLN A 403 -5.77 20.87 -1.44
N MET A 404 -5.37 19.61 -1.28
CA MET A 404 -6.16 18.44 -1.70
C MET A 404 -7.50 18.37 -0.99
N ASN A 405 -8.50 17.78 -1.64
CA ASN A 405 -9.81 17.51 -1.03
C ASN A 405 -9.83 16.12 -0.37
N SER A 406 -10.81 15.88 0.50
CA SER A 406 -10.99 14.58 1.16
C SER A 406 -11.33 13.43 0.20
N TYR A 407 -11.86 13.74 -0.97
CA TYR A 407 -12.16 12.77 -2.02
C TYR A 407 -10.98 12.52 -2.98
N ASP A 408 -9.91 13.33 -2.93
CA ASP A 408 -8.70 13.11 -3.71
C ASP A 408 -7.87 11.96 -3.13
N MET A 409 -7.27 11.14 -3.99
CA MET A 409 -6.37 10.09 -3.57
C MET A 409 -4.92 10.58 -3.60
N TYR A 410 -4.18 10.34 -2.52
CA TYR A 410 -2.74 10.56 -2.53
C TYR A 410 -2.01 9.24 -2.77
N GLN A 411 -1.39 9.12 -3.93
CA GLN A 411 -0.54 7.98 -4.28
C GLN A 411 0.89 8.27 -3.82
N PHE A 412 1.28 7.64 -2.72
CA PHE A 412 2.69 7.69 -2.33
C PHE A 412 3.55 6.92 -3.33
N THR A 413 4.75 7.41 -3.61
CA THR A 413 5.78 6.56 -4.20
C THR A 413 6.16 5.44 -3.23
N SER A 414 6.76 4.37 -3.72
CA SER A 414 7.14 3.23 -2.87
C SER A 414 8.50 3.41 -2.19
N SER A 415 9.38 4.24 -2.76
CA SER A 415 10.75 4.42 -2.27
C SER A 415 11.25 5.86 -2.45
N GLY A 416 12.39 6.17 -1.83
CA GLY A 416 13.06 7.46 -1.98
C GLY A 416 12.70 8.51 -0.94
N THR A 417 13.27 9.69 -1.10
CA THR A 417 13.15 10.82 -0.17
C THR A 417 11.72 11.32 -0.05
N THR A 418 10.98 11.34 -1.16
CA THR A 418 9.61 11.87 -1.21
C THR A 418 8.63 11.10 -0.34
N VAL A 419 8.68 9.76 -0.32
CA VAL A 419 7.78 8.98 0.54
C VAL A 419 8.13 9.13 2.01
N ASP A 420 9.42 9.13 2.36
CA ASP A 420 9.86 9.25 3.75
C ASP A 420 9.50 10.64 4.33
N ILE A 421 9.60 11.69 3.50
CA ILE A 421 9.15 13.03 3.88
C ILE A 421 7.62 13.11 3.93
N ALA A 422 6.92 12.53 2.95
CA ALA A 422 5.46 12.53 2.94
C ALA A 422 4.86 11.85 4.18
N MET A 423 5.46 10.74 4.64
CA MET A 423 5.05 10.09 5.89
C MET A 423 5.19 10.98 7.12
N LYS A 424 6.00 12.05 7.06
CA LYS A 424 6.08 13.04 8.14
C LYS A 424 5.03 14.13 8.00
N VAL A 425 4.94 14.78 6.84
CA VAL A 425 4.23 16.05 6.71
C VAL A 425 2.86 15.96 6.04
N PHE A 426 2.53 14.85 5.39
CA PHE A 426 1.23 14.70 4.73
C PHE A 426 0.11 14.66 5.76
N LYS A 427 -0.86 15.60 5.64
CA LYS A 427 -2.03 15.71 6.50
C LYS A 427 -3.22 15.04 5.84
N VAL A 428 -3.63 13.92 6.40
CA VAL A 428 -4.78 13.15 5.92
C VAL A 428 -6.07 13.79 6.40
N LYS A 429 -7.07 13.83 5.53
CA LYS A 429 -8.45 14.22 5.83
C LYS A 429 -9.34 12.99 5.97
N TRP A 430 -10.37 13.05 6.80
CA TRP A 430 -11.30 11.93 6.93
C TRP A 430 -11.94 11.56 5.57
N GLY A 431 -11.97 10.25 5.27
CA GLY A 431 -12.45 9.73 3.99
C GLY A 431 -11.47 9.84 2.83
N GLN A 432 -10.30 10.43 3.03
CA GLN A 432 -9.24 10.47 2.04
C GLN A 432 -8.52 9.14 1.95
N ARG A 433 -8.22 8.68 0.73
CA ARG A 433 -7.41 7.48 0.51
C ARG A 433 -5.95 7.85 0.27
N ALA A 434 -5.06 7.21 1.01
CA ALA A 434 -3.62 7.37 0.82
C ALA A 434 -2.92 6.02 1.09
N PHE A 435 -2.06 5.56 0.18
CA PHE A 435 -1.36 4.28 0.34
C PHE A 435 -0.03 4.22 -0.42
N LEU A 436 0.79 3.24 -0.07
CA LEU A 436 2.12 3.00 -0.64
C LEU A 436 2.42 1.50 -0.69
N ASN A 437 3.34 1.09 -1.56
CA ASN A 437 3.91 -0.25 -1.58
C ASN A 437 5.30 -0.25 -0.94
N LYS A 438 5.38 -0.22 0.40
CA LYS A 438 6.65 -0.15 1.12
C LYS A 438 7.25 -1.53 1.42
N GLY A 439 6.50 -2.59 1.28
CA GLY A 439 7.00 -3.95 1.47
C GLY A 439 8.11 -4.31 0.50
N LEU A 440 7.90 -4.08 -0.79
CA LEU A 440 8.90 -4.26 -1.85
C LEU A 440 9.72 -2.99 -2.10
N ALA A 441 9.08 -1.83 -2.06
CA ALA A 441 9.68 -0.52 -2.28
C ALA A 441 10.31 -0.35 -3.68
N ALA A 442 9.68 -0.87 -4.72
CA ALA A 442 10.17 -0.80 -6.09
C ALA A 442 10.13 0.64 -6.62
N MET A 443 11.24 1.14 -7.19
CA MET A 443 11.22 2.34 -8.02
C MET A 443 10.39 2.08 -9.29
N GLY A 444 9.72 3.13 -9.82
CA GLY A 444 8.83 3.00 -10.97
C GLY A 444 7.40 2.57 -10.63
N TYR A 445 7.06 2.46 -9.34
CA TYR A 445 5.70 2.17 -8.88
C TYR A 445 4.69 3.29 -9.20
N ASP A 446 5.13 4.52 -9.25
CA ASP A 446 4.35 5.76 -9.13
C ASP A 446 3.33 5.97 -10.25
N VAL A 447 3.79 5.96 -11.51
CA VAL A 447 2.94 6.24 -12.68
C VAL A 447 1.88 5.14 -12.85
N PRO A 448 2.25 3.84 -12.92
CA PRO A 448 1.25 2.79 -13.06
C PRO A 448 0.31 2.69 -11.85
N ALA A 449 0.80 2.93 -10.63
CA ALA A 449 -0.07 2.97 -9.44
C ALA A 449 -1.07 4.13 -9.51
N SER A 450 -0.66 5.29 -10.05
CA SER A 450 -1.58 6.42 -10.26
C SER A 450 -2.67 6.10 -11.28
N ILE A 451 -2.37 5.28 -12.30
CA ILE A 451 -3.36 4.77 -13.27
C ILE A 451 -4.38 3.88 -12.55
N GLY A 452 -3.93 2.86 -11.84
CA GLY A 452 -4.82 1.97 -11.07
C GLY A 452 -5.69 2.73 -10.07
N SER A 453 -5.10 3.70 -9.38
CA SER A 453 -5.80 4.61 -8.45
C SER A 453 -6.89 5.44 -9.12
N ALA A 454 -6.63 5.95 -10.34
CA ALA A 454 -7.61 6.75 -11.09
C ALA A 454 -8.81 5.90 -11.54
N PHE A 455 -8.57 4.69 -12.03
CA PHE A 455 -9.64 3.74 -12.35
C PHE A 455 -10.44 3.34 -11.10
N ALA A 456 -9.78 3.11 -9.96
CA ALA A 456 -10.46 2.85 -8.70
C ALA A 456 -11.37 4.01 -8.28
N ASN A 457 -10.92 5.27 -8.37
CA ASN A 457 -11.75 6.45 -8.12
C ASN A 457 -12.99 6.49 -9.02
N LYS A 458 -12.81 6.23 -10.34
CA LYS A 458 -13.90 6.17 -11.30
C LYS A 458 -14.98 5.16 -10.87
N ARG A 459 -14.58 3.92 -10.52
CA ARG A 459 -15.53 2.87 -10.15
C ARG A 459 -16.21 3.13 -8.80
N ILE A 460 -15.48 3.67 -7.83
CA ILE A 460 -16.07 4.05 -6.55
C ILE A 460 -17.12 5.14 -6.73
N TYR A 461 -16.86 6.14 -7.56
CA TYR A 461 -17.83 7.19 -7.87
C TYR A 461 -19.07 6.62 -8.57
N GLU A 462 -18.89 5.80 -9.62
CA GLU A 462 -19.98 5.17 -10.35
C GLU A 462 -20.92 4.33 -9.46
N THR A 463 -20.37 3.63 -8.47
CA THR A 463 -21.14 2.82 -7.51
C THR A 463 -21.77 3.64 -6.37
N SER A 464 -21.42 4.93 -6.25
CA SER A 464 -21.79 5.76 -5.08
C SER A 464 -22.46 7.08 -5.44
N LYS A 465 -22.93 7.25 -6.70
CA LYS A 465 -23.42 8.52 -7.29
C LYS A 465 -24.32 9.37 -6.39
N ASP A 466 -25.14 8.72 -5.54
CA ASP A 466 -26.11 9.40 -4.68
C ASP A 466 -25.62 9.55 -3.22
N LYS A 467 -24.35 9.23 -2.91
CA LYS A 467 -23.81 9.22 -1.55
C LYS A 467 -22.54 10.04 -1.45
N LYS A 468 -22.41 10.86 -0.40
CA LYS A 468 -21.20 11.63 -0.13
C LYS A 468 -20.01 10.75 0.30
N ILE A 469 -20.29 9.58 0.85
CA ILE A 469 -19.30 8.59 1.31
C ILE A 469 -19.68 7.22 0.77
N ASN A 470 -18.74 6.54 0.15
CA ASN A 470 -18.87 5.13 -0.18
C ASN A 470 -18.69 4.31 1.10
N LYS A 471 -19.76 3.65 1.54
CA LYS A 471 -19.73 2.84 2.78
C LYS A 471 -18.88 1.58 2.67
N LEU A 472 -18.61 1.11 1.46
CA LEU A 472 -17.83 -0.10 1.21
C LEU A 472 -16.36 0.07 1.64
N CYS A 473 -15.75 1.20 1.26
CA CYS A 473 -14.36 1.51 1.52
C CYS A 473 -14.18 2.75 2.42
N ASN A 474 -15.25 3.26 3.00
CA ASN A 474 -15.28 4.45 3.85
C ASN A 474 -14.55 5.65 3.22
N ARG A 475 -14.87 5.97 1.96
CA ARG A 475 -14.24 7.03 1.20
C ARG A 475 -15.19 8.14 0.84
N ALA A 476 -14.70 9.38 0.93
CA ALA A 476 -15.34 10.52 0.29
C ALA A 476 -15.30 10.34 -1.24
N VAL A 477 -16.35 10.69 -1.94
CA VAL A 477 -16.51 10.48 -3.39
C VAL A 477 -16.87 11.77 -4.12
N SER A 478 -16.33 11.93 -5.32
CA SER A 478 -16.62 13.05 -6.23
C SER A 478 -16.25 12.64 -7.65
N ASP A 479 -17.00 13.16 -8.64
CA ASP A 479 -16.63 13.11 -10.05
C ASP A 479 -15.38 13.94 -10.38
N ARG A 480 -15.00 14.83 -9.47
CA ARG A 480 -13.79 15.66 -9.56
C ARG A 480 -12.59 15.09 -8.81
N ALA A 481 -12.71 13.87 -8.28
CA ALA A 481 -11.64 13.23 -7.53
C ALA A 481 -10.38 13.06 -8.39
N LYS A 482 -9.26 13.54 -7.87
CA LYS A 482 -7.95 13.47 -8.52
C LYS A 482 -7.06 12.46 -7.83
N VAL A 483 -6.10 11.93 -8.57
CA VAL A 483 -4.95 11.22 -8.01
C VAL A 483 -3.77 12.17 -8.01
N VAL A 484 -3.18 12.39 -6.86
CA VAL A 484 -2.00 13.23 -6.70
C VAL A 484 -0.83 12.35 -6.27
N CYS A 485 0.28 12.44 -7.00
CA CYS A 485 1.50 11.70 -6.72
C CYS A 485 2.69 12.65 -6.66
N VAL A 486 3.55 12.49 -5.64
CA VAL A 486 4.86 13.17 -5.58
C VAL A 486 5.92 12.09 -5.69
N THR A 487 6.64 12.08 -6.81
CA THR A 487 7.65 11.07 -7.15
C THR A 487 9.03 11.68 -7.35
N GLY A 488 10.08 10.87 -7.34
CA GLY A 488 11.43 11.30 -7.71
C GLY A 488 11.68 11.14 -9.22
N ASP A 489 12.58 11.97 -9.77
CA ASP A 489 13.01 11.94 -11.16
C ASP A 489 13.53 10.56 -11.60
N GLY A 490 14.26 9.87 -10.72
CA GLY A 490 14.75 8.51 -10.98
C GLY A 490 13.65 7.44 -10.94
N SER A 491 12.61 7.62 -10.10
CA SER A 491 11.53 6.66 -10.00
C SER A 491 10.60 6.73 -11.22
N ILE A 492 10.17 7.93 -11.60
CA ILE A 492 9.30 8.11 -12.78
C ILE A 492 9.99 7.62 -14.07
N ALA A 493 11.31 7.76 -14.19
CA ALA A 493 12.07 7.32 -15.36
C ALA A 493 11.99 5.79 -15.62
N MET A 494 11.67 4.98 -14.61
CA MET A 494 11.62 3.52 -14.75
C MET A 494 10.32 3.00 -15.39
N ASN A 495 9.22 3.77 -15.31
CA ASN A 495 7.93 3.42 -15.93
C ASN A 495 7.27 4.63 -16.61
N MET A 496 8.08 5.56 -17.15
CA MET A 496 7.57 6.76 -17.82
C MET A 496 6.72 6.47 -19.05
N GLN A 497 6.90 5.31 -19.70
CA GLN A 497 6.09 4.90 -20.85
C GLN A 497 4.60 4.80 -20.52
N GLU A 498 4.26 4.57 -19.24
CA GLU A 498 2.87 4.51 -18.80
C GLU A 498 2.18 5.89 -18.76
N LEU A 499 2.92 6.98 -18.96
CA LEU A 499 2.34 8.31 -19.20
C LEU A 499 1.41 8.31 -20.43
N GLU A 500 1.70 7.47 -21.45
CA GLU A 500 0.83 7.26 -22.60
C GLU A 500 -0.57 6.79 -22.19
N VAL A 501 -0.67 5.93 -21.18
CA VAL A 501 -1.97 5.45 -20.67
C VAL A 501 -2.73 6.60 -19.98
N ILE A 502 -2.02 7.43 -19.20
CA ILE A 502 -2.61 8.62 -18.58
C ILE A 502 -3.16 9.58 -19.64
N ALA A 503 -2.38 9.83 -20.70
CA ALA A 503 -2.78 10.68 -21.82
C ALA A 503 -3.97 10.10 -22.59
N ARG A 504 -3.90 8.81 -22.95
CA ARG A 504 -4.96 8.11 -23.72
C ARG A 504 -6.33 8.16 -23.06
N TYR A 505 -6.37 7.92 -21.74
CA TYR A 505 -7.62 7.92 -20.97
C TYR A 505 -7.96 9.28 -20.35
N GLN A 506 -7.14 10.31 -20.56
CA GLN A 506 -7.29 11.64 -19.94
C GLN A 506 -7.53 11.53 -18.42
N LEU A 507 -6.73 10.69 -17.74
CA LEU A 507 -6.92 10.41 -16.33
C LEU A 507 -6.65 11.66 -15.48
N PRO A 508 -7.45 11.93 -14.43
CA PRO A 508 -7.28 13.11 -13.56
C PRO A 508 -6.09 12.95 -12.61
N VAL A 509 -4.90 12.75 -13.16
CA VAL A 509 -3.66 12.48 -12.41
C VAL A 509 -2.78 13.73 -12.40
N LYS A 510 -2.25 14.09 -11.22
CA LYS A 510 -1.32 15.19 -10.98
C LYS A 510 -0.02 14.64 -10.43
N ILE A 511 1.03 14.63 -11.25
CA ILE A 511 2.35 14.12 -10.87
C ILE A 511 3.29 15.29 -10.61
N PHE A 512 3.74 15.43 -9.37
CA PHE A 512 4.83 16.34 -9.00
C PHE A 512 6.13 15.54 -8.99
N VAL A 513 7.07 15.89 -9.85
CA VAL A 513 8.36 15.21 -9.95
C VAL A 513 9.40 16.01 -9.16
N SER A 514 9.81 15.49 -8.02
CA SER A 514 10.95 16.00 -7.25
C SER A 514 12.23 15.73 -8.04
N ASP A 515 12.61 16.70 -8.88
CA ASP A 515 13.76 16.63 -9.75
C ASP A 515 15.00 17.18 -9.01
N ASN A 516 15.84 16.27 -8.58
CA ASN A 516 17.12 16.57 -7.94
C ASN A 516 18.32 16.10 -8.79
N ALA A 517 18.08 15.73 -10.05
CA ALA A 517 19.03 15.24 -11.02
C ALA A 517 19.81 13.97 -10.56
N GLY A 518 19.15 13.09 -9.78
CA GLY A 518 19.80 11.87 -9.31
C GLY A 518 19.04 11.07 -8.26
N TYR A 519 19.76 10.13 -7.65
CA TYR A 519 19.25 9.24 -6.60
C TYR A 519 19.65 9.74 -5.21
N SER A 520 18.88 10.68 -4.64
CA SER A 520 19.23 11.39 -3.39
C SER A 520 19.48 10.45 -2.20
N MET A 521 18.74 9.34 -2.06
CA MET A 521 18.96 8.36 -0.99
C MET A 521 20.32 7.65 -1.15
N ILE A 522 20.68 7.28 -2.38
CA ILE A 522 21.97 6.65 -2.69
C ILE A 522 23.11 7.66 -2.53
N TYR A 523 22.92 8.89 -3.03
CA TYR A 523 23.85 10.00 -2.80
C TYR A 523 24.15 10.19 -1.31
N GLY A 524 23.10 10.34 -0.48
CA GLY A 524 23.25 10.54 0.95
C GLY A 524 23.95 9.37 1.65
N SER A 525 23.62 8.14 1.29
CA SER A 525 24.23 6.93 1.85
C SER A 525 25.69 6.78 1.45
N GLN A 526 26.02 6.94 0.17
CA GLN A 526 27.39 6.80 -0.34
C GLN A 526 28.30 7.92 0.18
N ASN A 527 27.80 9.17 0.16
CA ASN A 527 28.57 10.31 0.64
C ASN A 527 28.83 10.22 2.16
N GLY A 528 27.83 9.81 2.93
CA GLY A 528 27.93 9.72 4.39
C GLY A 528 28.81 8.57 4.88
N ASN A 529 28.84 7.43 4.19
CA ASN A 529 29.57 6.24 4.65
C ASN A 529 30.92 6.05 3.96
N PHE A 530 31.04 6.44 2.68
CA PHE A 530 32.21 6.09 1.86
C PHE A 530 32.95 7.29 1.26
N HIS A 531 32.36 8.49 1.31
CA HIS A 531 32.88 9.70 0.69
C HIS A 531 33.25 9.52 -0.79
N ARG A 532 32.56 8.60 -1.48
CA ARG A 532 32.73 8.26 -2.89
C ARG A 532 31.40 7.96 -3.52
N LEU A 533 31.08 8.59 -4.64
CA LEU A 533 29.83 8.47 -5.37
C LEU A 533 29.97 7.54 -6.57
N THR A 534 28.95 6.72 -6.83
CA THR A 534 28.88 5.82 -7.98
C THR A 534 27.43 5.73 -8.45
N GLY A 535 27.15 6.13 -9.70
CA GLY A 535 25.86 5.95 -10.37
C GLY A 535 24.66 6.64 -9.68
N CYS A 536 24.87 7.75 -8.99
CA CYS A 536 23.79 8.43 -8.28
C CYS A 536 23.51 9.87 -8.73
N ASN A 537 24.42 10.48 -9.49
CA ASN A 537 24.29 11.80 -10.10
C ASN A 537 25.18 11.90 -11.35
N LYS A 538 25.15 13.04 -12.04
CA LYS A 538 25.90 13.25 -13.29
C LYS A 538 27.39 13.00 -13.13
N GLU A 539 28.00 13.49 -12.07
CA GLU A 539 29.43 13.36 -11.80
C GLU A 539 29.85 11.90 -11.56
N SER A 540 28.94 11.09 -11.07
CA SER A 540 29.14 9.66 -10.79
C SER A 540 28.58 8.72 -11.86
N GLY A 541 28.13 9.25 -13.01
CA GLY A 541 27.74 8.48 -14.20
C GLY A 541 26.22 8.25 -14.39
N LEU A 542 25.34 8.99 -13.69
CA LEU A 542 23.89 8.94 -13.88
C LEU A 542 23.37 10.26 -14.45
N THR A 543 22.64 10.19 -15.56
CA THR A 543 21.85 11.31 -16.06
C THR A 543 20.39 10.87 -16.23
N LEU A 544 19.46 11.76 -15.93
CA LEU A 544 18.01 11.53 -16.06
C LEU A 544 17.43 12.51 -17.09
N PRO A 545 16.37 12.11 -17.81
CA PRO A 545 15.75 12.97 -18.81
C PRO A 545 15.00 14.14 -18.16
N ASN A 546 14.88 15.25 -18.90
CA ASN A 546 14.03 16.37 -18.48
C ASN A 546 12.56 15.98 -18.54
N MET A 547 11.86 15.97 -17.39
CA MET A 547 10.50 15.50 -17.28
C MET A 547 9.46 16.42 -17.94
N GLU A 548 9.76 17.70 -18.14
CA GLU A 548 8.90 18.59 -18.93
C GLU A 548 8.88 18.19 -20.42
N ASN A 549 10.05 17.83 -20.96
CA ASN A 549 10.15 17.37 -22.34
C ASN A 549 9.50 16.00 -22.53
N ILE A 550 9.64 15.11 -21.54
CA ILE A 550 8.97 13.81 -21.53
C ILE A 550 7.44 13.98 -21.47
N ALA A 551 6.92 14.82 -20.59
CA ALA A 551 5.48 15.10 -20.51
C ALA A 551 4.92 15.61 -21.83
N LYS A 552 5.61 16.57 -22.46
CA LYS A 552 5.23 17.10 -23.80
C LYS A 552 5.26 16.04 -24.90
N ALA A 553 6.21 15.08 -24.83
CA ALA A 553 6.30 13.99 -25.81
C ALA A 553 5.11 13.02 -25.70
N PHE A 554 4.51 12.89 -24.51
CA PHE A 554 3.26 12.14 -24.26
C PHE A 554 2.00 13.03 -24.33
N GLU A 555 2.09 14.25 -24.84
CA GLU A 555 0.97 15.19 -24.95
C GLU A 555 0.28 15.50 -23.61
N ILE A 556 1.02 15.42 -22.49
CA ILE A 556 0.57 15.78 -21.15
C ILE A 556 1.00 17.21 -20.83
N LYS A 557 0.11 17.98 -20.19
CA LYS A 557 0.41 19.35 -19.74
C LYS A 557 1.64 19.33 -18.81
N ALA A 558 2.68 20.05 -19.22
CA ALA A 558 3.92 20.20 -18.47
C ALA A 558 3.93 21.54 -17.72
N MET A 559 4.31 21.49 -16.45
CA MET A 559 4.50 22.66 -15.59
C MET A 559 5.81 22.55 -14.83
N SER A 560 6.31 23.66 -14.26
CA SER A 560 7.50 23.64 -13.41
C SER A 560 7.43 24.61 -12.24
N ILE A 561 8.05 24.18 -11.12
CA ILE A 561 8.25 24.96 -9.90
C ILE A 561 9.76 24.97 -9.62
N LEU A 562 10.41 26.12 -9.84
CA LEU A 562 11.87 26.22 -9.78
C LEU A 562 12.40 26.59 -8.39
N ASN A 563 11.62 27.29 -7.59
CA ASN A 563 11.93 27.74 -6.24
C ASN A 563 10.65 27.92 -5.43
N GLU A 564 10.73 28.32 -4.17
CA GLU A 564 9.58 28.49 -3.28
C GLU A 564 8.74 29.77 -3.51
N GLU A 565 9.15 30.61 -4.46
CA GLU A 565 8.39 31.79 -4.80
C GLU A 565 7.01 31.42 -5.40
N ASN A 566 5.94 31.91 -4.80
CA ASN A 566 4.55 31.58 -5.15
C ASN A 566 4.26 30.06 -5.19
N LEU A 567 4.91 29.29 -4.29
CA LEU A 567 4.76 27.83 -4.22
C LEU A 567 3.30 27.41 -4.08
N LYS A 568 2.57 28.10 -3.19
CA LYS A 568 1.16 27.82 -2.93
C LYS A 568 0.28 28.01 -4.17
N GLU A 569 0.47 29.11 -4.89
CA GLU A 569 -0.29 29.46 -6.10
C GLU A 569 0.03 28.49 -7.25
N LYS A 570 1.30 28.11 -7.44
CA LYS A 570 1.72 27.15 -8.45
C LYS A 570 1.17 25.75 -8.17
N ILE A 571 1.12 25.32 -6.91
CA ILE A 571 0.49 24.05 -6.52
C ILE A 571 -1.02 24.12 -6.80
N ALA A 572 -1.68 25.25 -6.47
CA ALA A 572 -3.10 25.42 -6.75
C ALA A 572 -3.39 25.30 -8.26
N GLU A 573 -2.57 25.90 -9.12
CA GLU A 573 -2.71 25.82 -10.57
C GLU A 573 -2.62 24.38 -11.08
N VAL A 574 -1.68 23.58 -10.57
CA VAL A 574 -1.56 22.15 -10.91
C VAL A 574 -2.81 21.39 -10.45
N LEU A 575 -3.22 21.58 -9.21
CA LEU A 575 -4.34 20.84 -8.62
C LEU A 575 -5.70 21.23 -9.22
N GLN A 576 -5.86 22.45 -9.72
CA GLN A 576 -7.10 22.96 -10.33
C GLN A 576 -7.24 22.58 -11.81
N SER A 577 -6.15 22.16 -12.48
CA SER A 577 -6.23 21.73 -13.88
C SER A 577 -7.21 20.56 -14.03
N ASP A 578 -8.02 20.59 -15.07
CA ASP A 578 -8.90 19.46 -15.42
C ASP A 578 -8.15 18.36 -16.20
N GLU A 579 -7.06 18.72 -16.88
CA GLU A 579 -6.20 17.81 -17.65
C GLU A 579 -5.16 17.12 -16.74
N PRO A 580 -4.60 15.96 -17.15
CA PRO A 580 -3.42 15.39 -16.51
C PRO A 580 -2.25 16.38 -16.55
N VAL A 581 -1.46 16.41 -15.46
CA VAL A 581 -0.32 17.32 -15.35
C VAL A 581 0.90 16.58 -14.83
N VAL A 582 2.04 16.81 -15.47
CA VAL A 582 3.36 16.50 -14.91
C VAL A 582 4.05 17.83 -14.56
N CYS A 583 4.28 18.05 -13.28
CA CYS A 583 4.92 19.25 -12.75
C CYS A 583 6.32 18.93 -12.25
N ARG A 584 7.34 19.42 -12.96
CA ARG A 584 8.74 19.31 -12.53
C ARG A 584 9.00 20.29 -11.37
N VAL A 585 9.52 19.78 -10.26
CA VAL A 585 9.86 20.58 -9.07
C VAL A 585 11.36 20.50 -8.82
N ASN A 586 12.05 21.64 -8.88
CA ASN A 586 13.50 21.71 -8.67
C ASN A 586 13.82 21.52 -7.18
N THR A 587 14.39 20.38 -6.81
CA THR A 587 14.69 20.01 -5.43
C THR A 587 16.17 19.72 -5.22
N ASP A 588 16.61 19.76 -3.96
CA ASP A 588 18.01 19.57 -3.61
C ASP A 588 18.34 18.09 -3.35
N ILE A 589 19.31 17.52 -4.08
CA ILE A 589 19.81 16.15 -3.87
C ILE A 589 20.35 15.93 -2.45
N GLN A 590 20.81 17.00 -1.77
CA GLN A 590 21.35 16.96 -0.42
C GLN A 590 20.29 17.14 0.67
N GLN A 591 19.02 17.29 0.33
CA GLN A 591 17.95 17.44 1.32
C GLN A 591 17.90 16.23 2.26
N LYS A 592 18.06 16.49 3.56
CA LYS A 592 18.06 15.46 4.59
C LYS A 592 16.64 15.06 4.99
N ILE A 593 16.45 13.79 5.31
CA ILE A 593 15.22 13.27 5.93
C ILE A 593 15.41 13.36 7.44
N LEU A 594 14.70 14.29 8.09
CA LEU A 594 14.81 14.56 9.53
C LEU A 594 13.43 14.76 10.17
N PRO A 595 13.24 14.42 11.44
CA PRO A 595 14.14 13.60 12.25
C PRO A 595 14.17 12.13 11.77
N ARG A 596 15.23 11.40 12.11
CA ARG A 596 15.33 9.96 11.79
C ARG A 596 16.13 9.21 12.85
N GLN A 597 15.88 7.92 13.01
CA GLN A 597 16.73 7.04 13.78
C GLN A 597 18.16 7.07 13.23
N CYS A 598 19.15 7.10 14.09
CA CYS A 598 20.55 7.08 13.71
C CYS A 598 21.30 5.94 14.37
N ASN A 599 22.44 5.60 13.77
CA ASN A 599 23.36 4.64 14.31
C ASN A 599 24.49 5.37 15.04
N TYR A 600 25.15 4.66 15.95
CA TYR A 600 26.36 5.12 16.63
C TYR A 600 27.37 3.97 16.73
N MET A 601 28.63 4.33 16.90
CA MET A 601 29.69 3.35 17.16
C MET A 601 29.76 3.08 18.65
N ARG A 602 29.68 1.81 19.06
CA ARG A 602 29.93 1.37 20.42
C ARG A 602 31.42 1.42 20.74
N GLU A 603 31.77 1.35 22.03
CA GLU A 603 33.16 1.30 22.48
C GLU A 603 33.92 0.06 21.95
N ASP A 604 33.21 -1.04 21.70
CA ASP A 604 33.74 -2.27 21.09
C ASP A 604 33.96 -2.17 19.56
N GLY A 605 33.69 -1.01 18.96
CA GLY A 605 33.81 -0.78 17.52
C GLY A 605 32.65 -1.31 16.67
N GLN A 606 31.57 -1.85 17.29
CA GLN A 606 30.40 -2.31 16.56
C GLN A 606 29.39 -1.18 16.35
N MET A 607 28.75 -1.19 15.20
CA MET A 607 27.63 -0.28 14.92
C MET A 607 26.37 -0.72 15.66
N ALA A 608 25.71 0.22 16.34
CA ALA A 608 24.42 0.01 16.98
C ALA A 608 23.42 1.09 16.57
N SER A 609 22.14 0.76 16.62
CA SER A 609 21.07 1.74 16.38
C SER A 609 20.59 2.33 17.71
N ARG A 610 20.39 3.64 17.73
CA ARG A 610 19.75 4.32 18.86
C ARG A 610 18.29 3.90 18.98
N PRO A 611 17.69 4.01 20.18
CA PRO A 611 16.25 3.86 20.34
C PRO A 611 15.46 4.77 19.39
N LEU A 612 14.21 4.41 19.09
CA LEU A 612 13.36 5.19 18.17
C LEU A 612 13.09 6.62 18.66
N TYR A 613 13.03 6.85 19.94
CA TYR A 613 12.80 8.17 20.53
C TYR A 613 14.04 9.08 20.45
N ASP A 614 15.26 8.49 20.39
CA ASP A 614 16.53 9.23 20.29
C ASP A 614 16.94 9.39 18.82
N MET A 615 16.27 10.30 18.14
CA MET A 615 16.45 10.58 16.71
C MET A 615 17.47 11.70 16.47
N THR A 616 18.06 11.71 15.27
CA THR A 616 18.84 12.88 14.80
C THR A 616 17.89 13.96 14.21
N PRO A 617 18.15 15.27 14.43
CA PRO A 617 19.19 15.88 15.30
C PRO A 617 19.03 15.42 16.76
N LEU A 618 20.14 15.09 17.40
CA LEU A 618 20.12 14.68 18.81
C LEU A 618 19.71 15.88 19.69
N ILE A 619 18.98 15.59 20.76
CA ILE A 619 18.58 16.59 21.76
C ILE A 619 19.48 16.38 22.98
N GLU A 620 20.26 17.42 23.31
CA GLU A 620 21.09 17.40 24.54
C GLU A 620 20.18 17.38 25.78
N GLY A 621 20.51 16.50 26.76
CA GLY A 621 19.76 16.41 27.99
C GLY A 621 18.33 15.87 27.83
N LEU A 622 18.08 15.05 26.81
CA LEU A 622 16.80 14.39 26.61
C LEU A 622 16.46 13.54 27.85
N GLU A 623 15.64 14.07 28.75
CA GLU A 623 15.05 13.31 29.87
C GLU A 623 13.81 12.57 29.38
N ILE A 624 13.81 11.26 29.50
CA ILE A 624 12.77 10.37 28.98
C ILE A 624 11.96 9.76 30.11
#